data_bc9311c99e7853b4f1f0afa9e9283f72
#
_entry.id   bc9311c99e7853b4f1f0afa9e9283f72
#
_cell.length_a   1.000
_cell.length_b   1.000
_cell.length_c   1.000
_cell.angle_alpha   90.00
_cell.angle_beta   90.00
_cell.angle_gamma   90.00
#
_symmetry.space_group_name_H-M   'P 1'
#
loop_
_entity.id
_entity.type
_entity.pdbx_description
1 polymer ?
#
loop_
_entity_poly.entity_id
_entity_poly.type
_entity_poly.pdbx_seq_one_letter_code
_entity_poly.pdbx_strand_id
1 'polypeptide(L)'
;MHNLPRLVRALAFFCTFCGFTAQSAYADGSVSSLGMGNGAPDQAAFGRFLAVIQQYNASGERFRIDAHCQSACTMFLSIRNVCVAPGATLLFHAGGSMRKGIINPSTTQQMLSTYNASLRQYVIDNHFMDTFAFHPISGRDIIKRFGYPACR
;
A
#
# COMPACT_ATOMS: atom_id res chain seq x y z
N MET A 1 77.32 26.55 -26.48
CA MET A 1 76.47 25.39 -26.70
C MET A 1 75.59 25.30 -25.49
N HIS A 2 74.34 25.81 -25.55
CA HIS A 2 73.47 26.01 -24.44
C HIS A 2 72.34 24.98 -24.45
N ASN A 3 72.28 24.13 -23.46
CA ASN A 3 71.18 23.23 -23.25
C ASN A 3 70.19 23.82 -22.20
N LEU A 4 69.00 24.20 -22.65
CA LEU A 4 67.86 24.55 -21.78
C LEU A 4 67.10 23.27 -21.42
N PRO A 5 66.71 23.07 -20.14
CA PRO A 5 65.78 22.02 -19.77
C PRO A 5 64.31 22.49 -19.96
N ARG A 6 63.53 21.64 -20.61
CA ARG A 6 62.08 21.81 -20.79
C ARG A 6 61.35 21.59 -19.48
N LEU A 7 60.71 22.64 -18.98
CA LEU A 7 59.73 22.54 -17.89
C LEU A 7 58.42 21.87 -18.42
N VAL A 8 58.16 20.66 -17.94
CA VAL A 8 56.89 20.00 -18.15
C VAL A 8 55.93 20.51 -17.07
N ARG A 9 54.94 21.32 -17.45
CA ARG A 9 53.82 21.73 -16.60
C ARG A 9 52.81 20.60 -16.57
N ALA A 10 52.72 19.90 -15.47
CA ALA A 10 51.64 18.96 -15.18
C ALA A 10 50.36 19.75 -14.80
N LEU A 11 49.39 19.78 -15.70
CA LEU A 11 48.03 20.24 -15.39
C LEU A 11 47.32 19.13 -14.59
N ALA A 12 47.13 19.37 -13.30
CA ALA A 12 46.26 18.55 -12.47
C ALA A 12 44.79 18.87 -12.81
N PHE A 13 44.12 17.96 -13.52
CA PHE A 13 42.67 18.01 -13.68
C PHE A 13 41.99 17.58 -12.38
N PHE A 14 41.51 18.57 -11.63
CA PHE A 14 40.56 18.28 -10.52
C PHE A 14 39.22 17.93 -11.13
N CYS A 15 38.94 16.63 -11.27
CA CYS A 15 37.59 16.14 -11.50
C CYS A 15 36.79 16.31 -10.21
N THR A 16 36.03 17.42 -10.14
CA THR A 16 34.99 17.58 -9.11
C THR A 16 33.85 16.60 -9.41
N PHE A 17 33.87 15.45 -8.77
CA PHE A 17 32.73 14.54 -8.75
C PHE A 17 31.57 15.23 -8.01
N CYS A 18 30.72 15.96 -8.75
CA CYS A 18 29.38 16.29 -8.27
C CYS A 18 28.61 14.98 -8.11
N GLY A 19 28.62 14.44 -6.90
CA GLY A 19 27.73 13.34 -6.51
C GLY A 19 26.29 13.83 -6.59
N PHE A 20 25.64 13.60 -7.73
CA PHE A 20 24.17 13.63 -7.80
C PHE A 20 23.68 12.48 -6.94
N THR A 21 23.34 12.75 -5.68
CA THR A 21 22.44 11.89 -4.93
C THR A 21 21.09 12.00 -5.64
N ALA A 22 20.78 11.04 -6.48
CA ALA A 22 19.43 10.85 -6.96
C ALA A 22 18.56 10.59 -5.73
N GLN A 23 17.93 11.64 -5.20
CA GLN A 23 16.81 11.50 -4.30
C GLN A 23 15.72 10.84 -5.13
N SER A 24 15.53 9.53 -4.94
CA SER A 24 14.36 8.84 -5.42
C SER A 24 13.16 9.59 -4.82
N ALA A 25 12.49 10.38 -5.64
CA ALA A 25 11.18 10.91 -5.29
C ALA A 25 10.27 9.69 -5.18
N TYR A 26 10.11 9.20 -3.95
CA TYR A 26 9.18 8.11 -3.66
C TYR A 26 7.79 8.61 -4.01
N ALA A 27 7.22 8.05 -5.05
CA ALA A 27 5.86 8.34 -5.45
C ALA A 27 4.92 7.65 -4.43
N ASP A 28 4.35 8.43 -3.51
CA ASP A 28 3.30 7.94 -2.63
C ASP A 28 2.18 7.33 -3.46
N GLY A 29 1.89 6.05 -3.27
CA GLY A 29 0.76 5.39 -3.91
C GLY A 29 -0.52 5.57 -3.12
N SER A 30 -1.65 5.51 -3.80
CA SER A 30 -2.94 5.58 -3.12
C SER A 30 -4.02 4.73 -3.79
N VAL A 31 -5.07 4.43 -3.04
CA VAL A 31 -6.26 3.73 -3.55
C VAL A 31 -6.87 4.50 -4.73
N SER A 32 -7.00 5.82 -4.63
CA SER A 32 -7.54 6.65 -5.70
C SER A 32 -6.62 6.67 -6.93
N SER A 33 -5.30 6.76 -6.76
CA SER A 33 -4.35 6.77 -7.86
C SER A 33 -4.29 5.45 -8.64
N LEU A 34 -4.52 4.32 -7.96
CA LEU A 34 -4.54 3.00 -8.58
C LEU A 34 -5.92 2.57 -9.12
N GLY A 35 -6.97 3.35 -8.85
CA GLY A 35 -8.33 3.03 -9.27
C GLY A 35 -8.88 1.72 -8.66
N MET A 36 -8.35 1.28 -7.53
CA MET A 36 -8.64 -0.05 -6.96
C MET A 36 -9.79 -0.03 -5.93
N GLY A 37 -10.38 1.14 -5.66
CA GLY A 37 -11.41 1.29 -4.63
C GLY A 37 -12.76 0.65 -4.96
N ASN A 38 -13.05 0.39 -6.24
CA ASN A 38 -14.35 -0.10 -6.68
C ASN A 38 -14.43 -1.61 -6.91
N GLY A 39 -13.50 -2.37 -6.34
CA GLY A 39 -13.49 -3.82 -6.36
C GLY A 39 -13.46 -4.41 -7.78
N ALA A 40 -12.45 -5.15 -8.11
CA ALA A 40 -12.45 -5.93 -9.34
C ALA A 40 -13.10 -7.29 -9.08
N PRO A 41 -13.95 -7.80 -9.97
CA PRO A 41 -14.94 -8.83 -9.65
C PRO A 41 -14.45 -10.27 -9.71
N ASP A 42 -13.16 -10.56 -9.78
CA ASP A 42 -12.69 -11.94 -9.91
C ASP A 42 -11.37 -12.25 -9.16
N GLN A 43 -11.00 -13.53 -9.14
CA GLN A 43 -9.83 -14.05 -8.44
C GLN A 43 -8.49 -13.48 -8.98
N ALA A 44 -8.43 -13.11 -10.26
CA ALA A 44 -7.28 -12.42 -10.85
C ALA A 44 -7.09 -11.03 -10.24
N ALA A 45 -8.19 -10.40 -9.83
CA ALA A 45 -8.17 -9.15 -9.10
C ALA A 45 -7.54 -9.28 -7.71
N PHE A 46 -7.85 -10.36 -6.98
CA PHE A 46 -7.28 -10.62 -5.66
C PHE A 46 -5.73 -10.67 -5.70
N GLY A 47 -5.17 -11.35 -6.70
CA GLY A 47 -3.73 -11.40 -6.93
C GLY A 47 -3.09 -10.02 -7.15
N ARG A 48 -3.78 -9.09 -7.79
CA ARG A 48 -3.29 -7.71 -7.99
C ARG A 48 -3.18 -6.94 -6.67
N PHE A 49 -4.11 -7.12 -5.75
CA PHE A 49 -4.01 -6.50 -4.42
C PHE A 49 -2.82 -7.03 -3.64
N LEU A 50 -2.57 -8.34 -3.69
CA LEU A 50 -1.39 -8.94 -3.06
C LEU A 50 -0.09 -8.42 -3.69
N ALA A 51 -0.02 -8.27 -5.01
CA ALA A 51 1.15 -7.73 -5.69
C ALA A 51 1.46 -6.29 -5.26
N VAL A 52 0.44 -5.44 -5.12
CA VAL A 52 0.61 -4.07 -4.60
C VAL A 52 1.12 -4.10 -3.16
N ILE A 53 0.57 -4.94 -2.29
CA ILE A 53 1.04 -5.09 -0.91
C ILE A 53 2.52 -5.48 -0.88
N GLN A 54 2.92 -6.44 -1.70
CA GLN A 54 4.31 -6.87 -1.80
C GLN A 54 5.23 -5.76 -2.30
N GLN A 55 4.82 -5.03 -3.34
CA GLN A 55 5.56 -3.91 -3.92
C GLN A 55 5.83 -2.83 -2.85
N TYR A 56 4.78 -2.34 -2.16
CA TYR A 56 4.93 -1.28 -1.16
C TYR A 56 5.66 -1.76 0.10
N ASN A 57 5.53 -3.03 0.46
CA ASN A 57 6.32 -3.62 1.54
C ASN A 57 7.80 -3.79 1.17
N ALA A 58 8.12 -4.01 -0.10
CA ALA A 58 9.50 -4.12 -0.58
C ALA A 58 10.18 -2.76 -0.72
N SER A 59 9.47 -1.77 -1.29
CA SER A 59 10.00 -0.42 -1.50
C SER A 59 10.06 0.41 -0.20
N GLY A 60 9.17 0.15 0.77
CA GLY A 60 8.99 0.97 1.96
C GLY A 60 8.26 2.29 1.70
N GLU A 61 7.82 2.53 0.47
CA GLU A 61 7.03 3.70 0.10
C GLU A 61 5.73 3.76 0.89
N ARG A 62 5.22 4.99 1.06
CA ARG A 62 3.93 5.19 1.72
C ARG A 62 2.79 4.82 0.79
N PHE A 63 1.81 4.11 1.34
CA PHE A 63 0.54 3.83 0.67
C PHE A 63 -0.61 4.50 1.42
N ARG A 64 -1.49 5.19 0.69
CA ARG A 64 -2.60 5.95 1.27
C ARG A 64 -3.93 5.27 0.94
N ILE A 65 -4.72 4.99 1.97
CA ILE A 65 -6.14 4.66 1.79
C ILE A 65 -6.90 5.98 1.91
N ASP A 66 -7.12 6.65 0.79
CA ASP A 66 -7.58 8.05 0.69
C ASP A 66 -9.00 8.19 0.14
N ALA A 67 -9.63 7.09 -0.26
CA ALA A 67 -10.94 7.08 -0.88
C ALA A 67 -11.77 5.88 -0.43
N HIS A 68 -12.79 5.53 -1.21
CA HIS A 68 -13.58 4.32 -1.08
C HIS A 68 -12.70 3.08 -1.31
N CYS A 69 -12.68 2.15 -0.35
CA CYS A 69 -11.84 0.96 -0.37
C CYS A 69 -12.66 -0.26 0.05
N GLN A 70 -13.17 -1.02 -0.92
CA GLN A 70 -14.05 -2.16 -0.67
C GLN A 70 -13.37 -3.51 -0.93
N SER A 71 -13.84 -4.57 -0.27
CA SER A 71 -13.45 -5.95 -0.52
C SER A 71 -11.94 -6.16 -0.37
N ALA A 72 -11.27 -6.78 -1.33
CA ALA A 72 -9.83 -7.02 -1.33
C ALA A 72 -8.99 -5.74 -1.16
N CYS A 73 -9.52 -4.55 -1.48
CA CYS A 73 -8.86 -3.28 -1.19
C CYS A 73 -8.54 -3.11 0.31
N THR A 74 -9.40 -3.60 1.21
CA THR A 74 -9.18 -3.49 2.66
C THR A 74 -7.91 -4.22 3.12
N MET A 75 -7.37 -5.15 2.31
CA MET A 75 -6.11 -5.84 2.59
C MET A 75 -4.89 -4.91 2.56
N PHE A 76 -4.98 -3.73 1.93
CA PHE A 76 -3.92 -2.72 1.96
C PHE A 76 -3.59 -2.22 3.37
N LEU A 77 -4.48 -2.46 4.34
CA LEU A 77 -4.20 -2.23 5.75
C LEU A 77 -2.98 -3.04 6.27
N SER A 78 -2.53 -4.07 5.54
CA SER A 78 -1.30 -4.83 5.86
C SER A 78 -0.01 -4.23 5.30
N ILE A 79 -0.08 -3.16 4.51
CA ILE A 79 1.12 -2.47 4.04
C ILE A 79 1.81 -1.81 5.24
N ARG A 80 3.10 -2.09 5.43
CA ARG A 80 3.86 -1.62 6.61
C ARG A 80 3.86 -0.11 6.78
N ASN A 81 3.95 0.63 5.66
CA ASN A 81 3.90 2.09 5.66
C ASN A 81 2.56 2.60 5.10
N VAL A 82 1.45 2.00 5.60
CA VAL A 82 0.10 2.45 5.25
C VAL A 82 -0.31 3.65 6.10
N CYS A 83 -1.10 4.56 5.52
CA CYS A 83 -1.91 5.52 6.27
C CYS A 83 -3.34 5.57 5.75
N VAL A 84 -4.27 5.94 6.61
CA VAL A 84 -5.70 6.05 6.29
C VAL A 84 -6.14 7.51 6.38
N ALA A 85 -6.80 8.00 5.34
CA ALA A 85 -7.40 9.34 5.38
C ALA A 85 -8.68 9.31 6.25
N PRO A 86 -8.91 10.32 7.11
CA PRO A 86 -10.12 10.36 7.94
C PRO A 86 -11.42 10.33 7.15
N GLY A 87 -11.39 10.81 5.90
CA GLY A 87 -12.54 10.79 4.97
C GLY A 87 -12.72 9.51 4.18
N ALA A 88 -11.81 8.55 4.29
CA ALA A 88 -11.93 7.26 3.61
C ALA A 88 -13.11 6.44 4.17
N THR A 89 -13.64 5.54 3.35
CA THR A 89 -14.64 4.54 3.75
C THR A 89 -14.15 3.15 3.35
N LEU A 90 -14.00 2.26 4.31
CA LEU A 90 -13.60 0.89 4.07
C LEU A 90 -14.82 -0.03 4.20
N LEU A 91 -15.02 -0.93 3.22
CA LEU A 91 -16.18 -1.82 3.15
C LEU A 91 -15.74 -3.27 3.25
N PHE A 92 -16.16 -3.92 4.32
CA PHE A 92 -15.82 -5.30 4.66
C PHE A 92 -16.94 -6.25 4.26
N HIS A 93 -16.59 -7.45 3.80
CA HIS A 93 -17.50 -8.56 3.50
C HIS A 93 -16.70 -9.86 3.32
N ALA A 94 -17.39 -11.01 3.25
CA ALA A 94 -16.77 -12.32 3.00
C ALA A 94 -16.01 -12.37 1.67
N GLY A 95 -14.90 -13.08 1.67
CA GLY A 95 -14.15 -13.38 0.44
C GLY A 95 -14.87 -14.41 -0.42
N GLY A 96 -14.71 -14.31 -1.75
CA GLY A 96 -15.31 -15.26 -2.68
C GLY A 96 -15.74 -14.61 -3.99
N SER A 97 -16.69 -15.25 -4.68
CA SER A 97 -17.26 -14.74 -5.94
C SER A 97 -18.66 -14.19 -5.71
N MET A 98 -18.77 -12.87 -5.56
CA MET A 98 -20.08 -12.20 -5.43
C MET A 98 -20.98 -12.49 -6.63
N ARG A 99 -20.43 -12.51 -7.86
CA ARG A 99 -21.19 -12.80 -9.07
C ARG A 99 -21.83 -14.19 -9.07
N LYS A 100 -21.16 -15.17 -8.45
CA LYS A 100 -21.67 -16.56 -8.33
C LYS A 100 -22.41 -16.79 -7.00
N GLY A 101 -22.42 -15.84 -6.08
CA GLY A 101 -22.97 -16.01 -4.76
C GLY A 101 -22.19 -17.03 -3.90
N ILE A 102 -20.92 -17.33 -4.22
CA ILE A 102 -20.12 -18.37 -3.57
C ILE A 102 -19.09 -17.73 -2.65
N ILE A 103 -19.32 -17.88 -1.34
CA ILE A 103 -18.32 -17.51 -0.32
C ILE A 103 -17.21 -18.55 -0.32
N ASN A 104 -15.95 -18.05 -0.27
CA ASN A 104 -14.76 -18.89 -0.17
C ASN A 104 -14.10 -18.67 1.20
N PRO A 105 -14.19 -19.65 2.12
CA PRO A 105 -13.61 -19.51 3.46
C PRO A 105 -12.10 -19.23 3.44
N SER A 106 -11.34 -19.84 2.52
CA SER A 106 -9.90 -19.59 2.40
C SER A 106 -9.60 -18.15 2.01
N THR A 107 -10.35 -17.58 1.06
CA THR A 107 -10.20 -16.16 0.67
C THR A 107 -10.60 -15.24 1.83
N THR A 108 -11.67 -15.57 2.55
CA THR A 108 -12.09 -14.82 3.76
C THR A 108 -10.98 -14.83 4.82
N GLN A 109 -10.40 -15.99 5.12
CA GLN A 109 -9.30 -16.10 6.07
C GLN A 109 -8.05 -15.33 5.62
N GLN A 110 -7.75 -15.35 4.33
CA GLN A 110 -6.63 -14.58 3.79
C GLN A 110 -6.86 -13.05 3.96
N MET A 111 -8.07 -12.56 3.71
CA MET A 111 -8.41 -11.16 4.01
C MET A 111 -8.26 -10.85 5.50
N LEU A 112 -8.84 -11.67 6.38
CA LEU A 112 -8.74 -11.52 7.83
C LEU A 112 -7.29 -11.49 8.34
N SER A 113 -6.40 -12.28 7.73
CA SER A 113 -4.99 -12.33 8.11
C SER A 113 -4.23 -11.03 7.84
N THR A 114 -4.78 -10.15 6.98
CA THR A 114 -4.17 -8.86 6.63
C THR A 114 -4.55 -7.74 7.61
N TYR A 115 -5.52 -7.97 8.50
CA TYR A 115 -5.94 -6.96 9.48
C TYR A 115 -5.16 -7.12 10.78
N ASN A 116 -4.91 -6.01 11.48
CA ASN A 116 -4.37 -6.09 12.83
C ASN A 116 -5.35 -6.80 13.79
N ALA A 117 -4.87 -7.21 14.95
CA ALA A 117 -5.65 -8.06 15.86
C ALA A 117 -6.98 -7.42 16.26
N SER A 118 -7.00 -6.12 16.56
CA SER A 118 -8.21 -5.42 17.03
C SER A 118 -9.27 -5.28 15.94
N LEU A 119 -8.89 -4.93 14.72
CA LEU A 119 -9.82 -4.85 13.60
C LEU A 119 -10.33 -6.23 13.20
N ARG A 120 -9.44 -7.22 13.12
CA ARG A 120 -9.81 -8.61 12.81
C ARG A 120 -10.85 -9.16 13.79
N GLN A 121 -10.61 -8.98 15.09
CA GLN A 121 -11.55 -9.41 16.10
C GLN A 121 -12.90 -8.71 15.96
N TYR A 122 -12.88 -7.39 15.75
CA TYR A 122 -14.09 -6.60 15.56
C TYR A 122 -14.95 -7.07 14.39
N VAL A 123 -14.35 -7.29 13.19
CA VAL A 123 -15.11 -7.73 12.01
C VAL A 123 -15.65 -9.16 12.15
N ILE A 124 -14.97 -10.01 12.92
CA ILE A 124 -15.45 -11.37 13.25
C ILE A 124 -16.64 -11.28 14.21
N ASP A 125 -16.50 -10.58 15.34
CA ASP A 125 -17.53 -10.49 16.38
C ASP A 125 -18.83 -9.84 15.87
N ASN A 126 -18.73 -8.97 14.86
CA ASN A 126 -19.86 -8.31 14.23
C ASN A 126 -20.36 -9.00 12.96
N HIS A 127 -19.86 -10.21 12.64
CA HIS A 127 -20.30 -11.01 11.49
C HIS A 127 -20.13 -10.34 10.13
N PHE A 128 -19.17 -9.40 10.00
CA PHE A 128 -18.94 -8.63 8.76
C PHE A 128 -18.37 -9.49 7.63
N MET A 129 -17.81 -10.64 7.97
CA MET A 129 -17.16 -11.55 7.04
C MET A 129 -17.97 -12.82 6.75
N ASP A 130 -19.24 -12.85 7.14
CA ASP A 130 -20.10 -14.04 6.98
C ASP A 130 -20.89 -14.04 5.68
N THR A 131 -21.10 -12.85 5.10
CA THR A 131 -21.91 -12.66 3.90
C THR A 131 -21.22 -11.69 2.91
N PHE A 132 -21.83 -11.50 1.74
CA PHE A 132 -21.40 -10.47 0.79
C PHE A 132 -22.03 -9.08 1.05
N ALA A 133 -22.81 -8.92 2.12
CA ALA A 133 -23.27 -7.60 2.53
C ALA A 133 -22.08 -6.71 2.89
N PHE A 134 -22.09 -5.47 2.41
CA PHE A 134 -21.04 -4.51 2.71
C PHE A 134 -21.25 -3.88 4.08
N HIS A 135 -20.23 -3.95 4.92
CA HIS A 135 -20.19 -3.34 6.25
C HIS A 135 -19.18 -2.19 6.25
N PRO A 136 -19.64 -0.93 6.26
CA PRO A 136 -18.77 0.23 6.21
C PRO A 136 -18.13 0.52 7.56
N ILE A 137 -16.84 0.84 7.55
CA ILE A 137 -16.12 1.46 8.68
C ILE A 137 -15.49 2.74 8.16
N SER A 138 -15.68 3.85 8.87
CA SER A 138 -15.10 5.14 8.50
C SER A 138 -13.58 5.13 8.69
N GLY A 139 -12.83 5.91 7.88
CA GLY A 139 -11.40 6.09 8.08
C GLY A 139 -11.07 6.64 9.47
N ARG A 140 -11.95 7.47 10.05
CA ARG A 140 -11.81 7.96 11.44
C ARG A 140 -11.86 6.83 12.46
N ASP A 141 -12.76 5.85 12.28
CA ASP A 141 -12.84 4.70 13.18
C ASP A 141 -11.66 3.76 12.98
N ILE A 142 -11.22 3.53 11.74
CA ILE A 142 -10.02 2.75 11.45
C ILE A 142 -8.80 3.32 12.18
N ILE A 143 -8.67 4.64 12.19
CA ILE A 143 -7.58 5.34 12.89
C ILE A 143 -7.76 5.27 14.41
N LYS A 144 -8.93 5.71 14.93
CA LYS A 144 -9.13 5.93 16.36
C LYS A 144 -9.34 4.64 17.15
N ARG A 145 -10.09 3.69 16.59
CA ARG A 145 -10.48 2.46 17.30
C ARG A 145 -9.49 1.31 17.09
N PHE A 146 -8.90 1.25 15.89
CA PHE A 146 -8.04 0.13 15.52
C PHE A 146 -6.56 0.50 15.39
N GLY A 147 -6.19 1.77 15.62
CA GLY A 147 -4.81 2.20 15.76
C GLY A 147 -4.02 2.30 14.45
N TYR A 148 -4.69 2.36 13.29
CA TYR A 148 -4.00 2.58 12.03
C TYR A 148 -3.51 4.04 11.91
N PRO A 149 -2.36 4.29 11.26
CA PRO A 149 -1.82 5.63 11.11
C PRO A 149 -2.74 6.54 10.28
N ALA A 150 -2.95 7.78 10.73
CA ALA A 150 -3.64 8.80 9.93
C ALA A 150 -2.71 9.34 8.83
N CYS A 151 -3.27 9.57 7.62
CA CYS A 151 -2.57 10.34 6.60
C CYS A 151 -2.50 11.83 7.03
N ARG A 152 -1.30 12.38 6.91
CA ARG A 152 -1.03 13.81 7.13
C ARG A 152 -1.02 14.55 5.81
#